data_d0cc61304aaf48e0527d49141205a990
#
_entry.id   d0cc61304aaf48e0527d49141205a990
#
_cell.length_a   1.000
_cell.length_b   1.000
_cell.length_c   1.000
_cell.angle_alpha   90.00
_cell.angle_beta   90.00
_cell.angle_gamma   90.00
#
_symmetry.space_group_name_H-M   'P 1'
#
loop_
_entity.id
_entity.type
_entity.pdbx_description
1 polymer ?
#
loop_
_entity_poly.entity_id
_entity_poly.type
_entity_poly.pdbx_seq_one_letter_code
_entity_poly.pdbx_strand_id
1 'polypeptide(L)'
;LALSLSLSMAGAVGVSGCSTSESRFESVPVQDFLVAEKELPQGFSSSPIRGNELSRATEGTQQPSRAECREPSKQWFSVASADNQAGEYLEYPAAEVVVALLLVRPAGSLTHIDRYIDLCQHYIRQGSGLTLGVSVKPYSVPDKTPGARAYQERIALSHNSAHGTVQDSTVSSTYLYGNVHGVGVIAILRSRKALPTAQQTASLNAIFAGQVEKISRTYG
;
A
#
# COMPACT_ATOMS: atom_id res chain seq x y z
N LEU A 1 -3.74 -75.05 14.45
CA LEU A 1 -4.10 -74.65 15.80
C LEU A 1 -2.95 -73.83 16.44
N ALA A 2 -2.94 -72.52 16.33
CA ALA A 2 -2.19 -71.63 17.22
C ALA A 2 -2.80 -70.20 17.07
N LEU A 3 -3.44 -69.78 18.14
CA LEU A 3 -3.92 -68.40 18.32
C LEU A 3 -2.71 -67.52 18.64
N SER A 4 -2.54 -66.44 17.92
CA SER A 4 -1.63 -65.34 18.28
C SER A 4 -2.45 -64.08 18.59
N LEU A 5 -2.49 -63.71 19.87
CA LEU A 5 -3.03 -62.43 20.32
C LEU A 5 -1.97 -61.33 20.08
N SER A 6 -2.30 -60.35 19.24
CA SER A 6 -1.49 -59.14 19.10
C SER A 6 -2.12 -58.02 19.89
N LEU A 7 -1.41 -57.57 20.94
CA LEU A 7 -1.75 -56.42 21.80
C LEU A 7 -1.24 -55.16 21.13
N SER A 8 -2.16 -54.32 20.58
CA SER A 8 -1.81 -53.01 20.06
C SER A 8 -1.87 -51.96 21.13
N MET A 9 -0.72 -51.47 21.56
CA MET A 9 -0.63 -50.28 22.42
C MET A 9 -0.80 -49.01 21.51
N ALA A 10 -1.89 -48.33 21.68
CA ALA A 10 -2.10 -46.97 21.14
C ALA A 10 -1.36 -45.95 22.01
N GLY A 11 -0.21 -45.51 21.55
CA GLY A 11 0.49 -44.35 22.13
C GLY A 11 -0.20 -43.06 21.66
N ALA A 12 -0.89 -42.39 22.58
CA ALA A 12 -1.36 -41.03 22.36
C ALA A 12 -0.17 -40.06 22.43
N VAL A 13 0.33 -39.65 21.31
CA VAL A 13 1.28 -38.53 21.20
C VAL A 13 0.47 -37.26 21.38
N GLY A 14 0.54 -36.65 22.55
CA GLY A 14 0.02 -35.32 22.82
C GLY A 14 0.81 -34.30 21.99
N VAL A 15 0.21 -33.81 20.91
CA VAL A 15 0.68 -32.64 20.20
C VAL A 15 0.33 -31.43 21.06
N SER A 16 1.27 -30.97 21.88
CA SER A 16 1.18 -29.70 22.58
C SER A 16 1.26 -28.60 21.49
N GLY A 17 0.12 -28.05 21.13
CA GLY A 17 0.00 -26.97 20.17
C GLY A 17 0.62 -25.69 20.69
N CYS A 18 1.79 -25.33 20.19
CA CYS A 18 2.26 -23.95 20.17
C CYS A 18 1.55 -23.22 19.02
N SER A 19 0.31 -22.79 19.25
CA SER A 19 -0.41 -21.98 18.25
C SER A 19 -1.34 -21.01 18.94
N THR A 20 -0.80 -20.02 19.68
CA THR A 20 -1.65 -19.06 20.38
C THR A 20 -1.35 -17.60 20.07
N SER A 21 -0.26 -17.27 19.38
CA SER A 21 0.02 -15.87 19.03
C SER A 21 -0.57 -15.47 17.68
N GLU A 22 -0.43 -16.27 16.63
CA GLU A 22 -0.94 -15.90 15.28
C GLU A 22 -2.46 -15.75 15.21
N SER A 23 -3.22 -16.66 15.86
CA SER A 23 -4.69 -16.59 15.84
C SER A 23 -5.27 -15.36 16.56
N ARG A 24 -4.53 -14.77 17.49
CA ARG A 24 -4.99 -13.60 18.25
C ARG A 24 -4.98 -12.33 17.39
N PHE A 25 -4.08 -12.23 16.43
CA PHE A 25 -3.92 -11.03 15.60
C PHE A 25 -4.81 -11.05 14.36
N GLU A 26 -5.25 -12.21 13.90
CA GLU A 26 -6.25 -12.32 12.83
C GLU A 26 -7.60 -11.70 13.22
N SER A 27 -7.89 -11.63 14.52
CA SER A 27 -9.12 -11.07 15.07
C SER A 27 -9.09 -9.55 15.29
N VAL A 28 -7.91 -8.91 15.26
CA VAL A 28 -7.82 -7.45 15.42
C VAL A 28 -8.23 -6.76 14.14
N PRO A 29 -9.22 -5.85 14.15
CA PRO A 29 -9.59 -5.07 12.97
C PRO A 29 -8.41 -4.29 12.41
N VAL A 30 -8.26 -4.26 11.09
CA VAL A 30 -7.11 -3.57 10.44
C VAL A 30 -7.09 -2.08 10.76
N GLN A 31 -8.25 -1.47 10.95
CA GLN A 31 -8.37 -0.07 11.35
C GLN A 31 -7.72 0.27 12.70
N ASP A 32 -7.61 -0.70 13.62
CA ASP A 32 -7.01 -0.48 14.95
C ASP A 32 -5.48 -0.36 14.87
N PHE A 33 -4.90 -0.76 13.74
CA PHE A 33 -3.49 -0.58 13.46
C PHE A 33 -3.14 0.82 12.92
N LEU A 34 -4.13 1.63 12.46
CA LEU A 34 -3.83 2.98 11.96
C LEU A 34 -3.20 3.84 13.08
N VAL A 35 -2.23 4.69 12.72
CA VAL A 35 -1.63 5.64 13.64
C VAL A 35 -2.70 6.59 14.16
N ALA A 36 -2.73 6.80 15.48
CA ALA A 36 -3.63 7.82 16.03
C ALA A 36 -3.06 9.22 15.77
N GLU A 37 -3.93 10.23 15.69
CA GLU A 37 -3.54 11.62 15.41
C GLU A 37 -2.41 12.11 16.34
N LYS A 38 -2.45 11.74 17.62
CA LYS A 38 -1.40 12.07 18.61
C LYS A 38 -0.04 11.40 18.35
N GLU A 39 0.00 10.38 17.49
CA GLU A 39 1.23 9.66 17.08
C GLU A 39 1.81 10.24 15.78
N LEU A 40 1.06 11.13 15.11
CA LEU A 40 1.51 11.80 13.89
C LEU A 40 2.56 12.87 14.19
N PRO A 41 3.38 13.24 13.22
CA PRO A 41 4.23 14.42 13.33
C PRO A 41 3.39 15.66 13.63
N GLN A 42 3.95 16.62 14.38
CA GLN A 42 3.25 17.83 14.76
C GLN A 42 2.70 18.60 13.54
N GLY A 43 1.44 19.01 13.62
CA GLY A 43 0.75 19.80 12.60
C GLY A 43 -0.02 18.96 11.58
N PHE A 44 0.05 17.64 11.67
CA PHE A 44 -0.83 16.76 10.90
C PHE A 44 -2.18 16.58 11.59
N SER A 45 -3.22 16.50 10.77
CA SER A 45 -4.55 16.01 11.15
C SER A 45 -4.89 14.77 10.34
N SER A 46 -5.77 13.92 10.88
CA SER A 46 -6.23 12.73 10.17
C SER A 46 -7.73 12.77 9.91
N SER A 47 -8.14 12.18 8.79
CA SER A 47 -9.53 11.93 8.44
C SER A 47 -9.69 10.55 7.81
N PRO A 48 -10.68 9.74 8.25
CA PRO A 48 -10.84 8.38 7.75
C PRO A 48 -11.25 8.38 6.28
N ILE A 49 -10.66 7.46 5.50
CA ILE A 49 -11.11 7.15 4.14
C ILE A 49 -12.28 6.18 4.26
N ARG A 50 -13.47 6.58 3.82
CA ARG A 50 -14.71 5.81 4.00
C ARG A 50 -14.98 4.89 2.82
N GLY A 51 -15.28 3.61 3.11
CA GLY A 51 -15.92 2.64 2.22
C GLY A 51 -15.43 2.66 0.77
N ASN A 52 -16.30 3.09 -0.14
CA ASN A 52 -16.01 3.16 -1.57
C ASN A 52 -14.98 4.22 -1.99
N GLU A 53 -14.55 5.11 -1.09
CA GLU A 53 -13.42 6.03 -1.37
C GLU A 53 -12.08 5.29 -1.36
N LEU A 54 -11.97 4.20 -0.58
CA LEU A 54 -10.77 3.37 -0.57
C LEU A 54 -10.54 2.73 -1.95
N SER A 55 -11.56 2.17 -2.55
CA SER A 55 -11.49 1.66 -3.92
C SER A 55 -11.25 2.78 -4.92
N ARG A 56 -11.86 3.97 -4.75
CA ARG A 56 -11.62 5.13 -5.61
C ARG A 56 -10.21 5.73 -5.47
N ALA A 57 -9.63 5.72 -4.27
CA ALA A 57 -8.25 6.15 -4.07
C ALA A 57 -7.26 5.30 -4.90
N THR A 58 -7.66 4.05 -5.16
CA THR A 58 -6.91 3.08 -5.98
C THR A 58 -7.47 2.89 -7.40
N GLU A 59 -8.72 3.27 -7.68
CA GLU A 59 -9.39 3.12 -8.97
C GLU A 59 -9.22 4.36 -9.85
N GLY A 60 -8.28 4.34 -10.79
CA GLY A 60 -8.38 5.18 -12.00
C GLY A 60 -9.29 4.48 -13.03
N THR A 61 -10.18 5.22 -13.67
CA THR A 61 -11.04 4.71 -14.76
C THR A 61 -10.27 4.39 -16.04
N GLN A 62 -9.00 4.81 -16.13
CA GLN A 62 -8.17 4.60 -17.29
C GLN A 62 -7.47 3.24 -17.22
N GLN A 63 -7.46 2.55 -18.35
CA GLN A 63 -6.76 1.28 -18.49
C GLN A 63 -5.32 1.52 -18.95
N PRO A 64 -4.32 0.84 -18.39
CA PRO A 64 -2.95 0.89 -18.90
C PRO A 64 -2.89 0.23 -20.27
N SER A 65 -2.05 0.77 -21.17
CA SER A 65 -1.77 0.20 -22.48
C SER A 65 -1.12 -1.19 -22.42
N ARG A 66 -0.59 -1.54 -21.24
CA ARG A 66 0.04 -2.82 -20.92
C ARG A 66 -0.58 -3.34 -19.64
N ALA A 67 -1.13 -4.57 -19.67
CA ALA A 67 -1.87 -5.15 -18.53
C ALA A 67 -1.01 -5.31 -17.27
N GLU A 68 0.28 -5.58 -17.43
CA GLU A 68 1.26 -5.68 -16.34
C GLU A 68 1.52 -4.35 -15.63
N CYS A 69 1.17 -3.22 -16.25
CA CYS A 69 1.32 -1.88 -15.68
C CYS A 69 0.06 -1.41 -14.93
N ARG A 70 -0.74 -2.35 -14.45
CA ARG A 70 -1.79 -2.04 -13.48
C ARG A 70 -1.13 -1.68 -12.15
N GLU A 71 -1.58 -0.57 -11.58
CA GLU A 71 -1.03 -0.04 -10.33
C GLU A 71 -1.11 -1.08 -9.20
N PRO A 72 -0.01 -1.36 -8.47
CA PRO A 72 0.07 -2.48 -7.52
C PRO A 72 -0.92 -2.44 -6.36
N SER A 73 -1.25 -1.26 -5.83
CA SER A 73 -2.20 -1.14 -4.73
C SER A 73 -3.57 -1.72 -5.06
N LYS A 74 -4.01 -1.62 -6.32
CA LYS A 74 -5.27 -2.22 -6.77
C LYS A 74 -5.33 -3.72 -6.55
N GLN A 75 -4.24 -4.43 -6.75
CA GLN A 75 -4.20 -5.87 -6.51
C GLN A 75 -4.29 -6.20 -5.03
N TRP A 76 -3.60 -5.43 -4.19
CA TRP A 76 -3.64 -5.65 -2.75
C TRP A 76 -5.07 -5.49 -2.22
N PHE A 77 -5.76 -4.44 -2.67
CA PHE A 77 -7.14 -4.18 -2.24
C PHE A 77 -8.18 -5.11 -2.88
N SER A 78 -7.93 -5.65 -4.07
CA SER A 78 -8.89 -6.51 -4.76
C SER A 78 -9.08 -7.88 -4.12
N VAL A 79 -8.13 -8.34 -3.32
CA VAL A 79 -8.16 -9.67 -2.67
C VAL A 79 -8.57 -9.61 -1.20
N ALA A 80 -8.60 -8.43 -0.59
CA ALA A 80 -8.97 -8.24 0.80
C ALA A 80 -10.45 -7.92 0.94
N SER A 81 -11.11 -8.49 1.96
CA SER A 81 -12.48 -8.09 2.34
C SER A 81 -12.50 -6.66 2.88
N ALA A 82 -13.67 -6.02 2.87
CA ALA A 82 -13.83 -4.65 3.38
C ALA A 82 -13.37 -4.50 4.84
N ASP A 83 -13.62 -5.51 5.69
CA ASP A 83 -13.21 -5.51 7.10
C ASP A 83 -11.68 -5.64 7.30
N ASN A 84 -10.98 -6.05 6.25
CA ASN A 84 -9.53 -6.19 6.21
C ASN A 84 -8.84 -5.04 5.46
N GLN A 85 -9.52 -3.92 5.32
CA GLN A 85 -9.02 -2.70 4.69
C GLN A 85 -9.30 -1.52 5.60
N ALA A 86 -8.32 -0.62 5.73
CA ALA A 86 -8.47 0.64 6.44
C ALA A 86 -7.66 1.73 5.75
N GLY A 87 -8.02 2.97 5.97
CA GLY A 87 -7.23 4.08 5.44
C GLY A 87 -7.63 5.42 6.03
N GLU A 88 -6.71 6.34 5.94
CA GLU A 88 -6.91 7.73 6.34
C GLU A 88 -6.14 8.69 5.43
N TYR A 89 -6.66 9.88 5.30
CA TYR A 89 -5.93 11.03 4.77
C TYR A 89 -5.26 11.76 5.93
N LEU A 90 -3.97 12.00 5.77
CA LEU A 90 -3.17 12.77 6.71
C LEU A 90 -2.81 14.09 6.04
N GLU A 91 -3.25 15.18 6.63
CA GLU A 91 -3.10 16.51 6.05
C GLU A 91 -2.20 17.38 6.92
N TYR A 92 -1.28 18.08 6.28
CA TYR A 92 -0.49 19.16 6.87
C TYR A 92 -0.61 20.41 6.00
N PRO A 93 -1.64 21.25 6.24
CA PRO A 93 -1.96 22.37 5.38
C PRO A 93 -0.81 23.38 5.22
N ALA A 94 -0.04 23.62 6.29
CA ALA A 94 1.09 24.56 6.27
C ALA A 94 2.22 24.14 5.30
N ALA A 95 2.34 22.86 4.98
CA ALA A 95 3.32 22.34 4.04
C ALA A 95 2.68 21.84 2.72
N GLU A 96 1.37 22.03 2.54
CA GLU A 96 0.59 21.52 1.40
C GLU A 96 0.79 20.01 1.21
N VAL A 97 0.85 19.25 2.31
CA VAL A 97 1.03 17.80 2.30
C VAL A 97 -0.30 17.12 2.53
N VAL A 98 -0.62 16.18 1.64
CA VAL A 98 -1.70 15.20 1.82
C VAL A 98 -1.12 13.83 1.53
N VAL A 99 -1.18 12.95 2.54
CA VAL A 99 -0.75 11.56 2.43
C VAL A 99 -1.98 10.67 2.61
N ALA A 100 -2.22 9.78 1.66
CA ALA A 100 -3.14 8.67 1.88
C ALA A 100 -2.35 7.53 2.53
N LEU A 101 -2.72 7.15 3.75
CA LEU A 101 -2.20 6.00 4.46
C LEU A 101 -3.23 4.88 4.41
N LEU A 102 -2.85 3.74 3.86
CA LEU A 102 -3.73 2.62 3.60
C LEU A 102 -3.16 1.35 4.23
N LEU A 103 -4.03 0.56 4.85
CA LEU A 103 -3.70 -0.75 5.39
C LEU A 103 -4.57 -1.82 4.74
N VAL A 104 -4.00 -2.98 4.53
CA VAL A 104 -4.70 -4.13 3.93
C VAL A 104 -4.19 -5.45 4.51
N ARG A 105 -5.09 -6.39 4.76
CA ARG A 105 -4.75 -7.75 5.19
C ARG A 105 -5.56 -8.79 4.40
N PRO A 106 -4.90 -9.80 3.77
CA PRO A 106 -3.46 -10.01 3.81
C PRO A 106 -2.69 -8.98 2.97
N ALA A 107 -1.41 -8.76 3.31
CA ALA A 107 -0.51 -7.97 2.49
C ALA A 107 -0.32 -8.63 1.12
N GLY A 108 -0.26 -7.81 0.08
CA GLY A 108 0.12 -8.29 -1.24
C GLY A 108 1.64 -8.53 -1.39
N SER A 109 2.04 -9.07 -2.53
CA SER A 109 3.43 -9.37 -2.82
C SER A 109 4.25 -8.12 -3.14
N LEU A 110 5.35 -7.92 -2.41
CA LEU A 110 6.33 -6.86 -2.71
C LEU A 110 7.10 -7.12 -4.02
N THR A 111 7.29 -8.39 -4.39
CA THR A 111 7.87 -8.76 -5.69
C THR A 111 7.05 -8.22 -6.87
N HIS A 112 5.75 -8.05 -6.67
CA HIS A 112 4.88 -7.45 -7.67
C HIS A 112 5.21 -5.98 -7.92
N ILE A 113 5.58 -5.28 -6.85
CA ILE A 113 5.99 -3.88 -6.90
C ILE A 113 7.35 -3.75 -7.61
N ASP A 114 8.29 -4.63 -7.28
CA ASP A 114 9.59 -4.71 -7.98
C ASP A 114 9.36 -4.88 -9.49
N ARG A 115 8.52 -5.85 -9.86
CA ARG A 115 8.18 -6.10 -11.27
C ARG A 115 7.50 -4.91 -11.95
N TYR A 116 6.60 -4.21 -11.24
CA TYR A 116 5.97 -2.99 -11.75
C TYR A 116 7.00 -1.90 -12.03
N ILE A 117 7.93 -1.66 -11.11
CA ILE A 117 8.99 -0.66 -11.27
C ILE A 117 9.86 -1.01 -12.48
N ASP A 118 10.24 -2.27 -12.65
CA ASP A 118 11.12 -2.70 -13.73
C ASP A 118 10.46 -2.63 -15.11
N LEU A 119 9.21 -3.07 -15.21
CA LEU A 119 8.52 -3.22 -16.50
C LEU A 119 7.76 -1.95 -16.93
N CYS A 120 7.37 -1.09 -15.98
CA CYS A 120 6.44 0.01 -16.23
C CYS A 120 7.08 1.39 -16.16
N GLN A 121 8.36 1.49 -16.49
CA GLN A 121 9.09 2.78 -16.46
C GLN A 121 8.42 3.87 -17.31
N HIS A 122 7.84 3.48 -18.45
CA HIS A 122 7.05 4.35 -19.32
C HIS A 122 5.89 3.58 -19.94
N TYR A 123 4.69 4.10 -19.79
CA TYR A 123 3.50 3.54 -20.42
C TYR A 123 2.39 4.60 -20.56
N ILE A 124 1.31 4.23 -21.22
CA ILE A 124 0.16 5.09 -21.46
C ILE A 124 -1.06 4.51 -20.73
N ARG A 125 -1.85 5.37 -20.10
CA ARG A 125 -3.22 5.05 -19.66
C ARG A 125 -4.20 5.78 -20.58
N GLN A 126 -5.24 5.08 -21.00
CA GLN A 126 -6.28 5.62 -21.88
C GLN A 126 -7.67 5.38 -21.28
N GLY A 127 -8.55 6.34 -21.43
CA GLY A 127 -9.93 6.25 -21.03
C GLY A 127 -10.64 7.60 -21.08
N SER A 128 -11.94 7.59 -21.36
CA SER A 128 -12.80 8.79 -21.37
C SER A 128 -12.29 9.93 -22.27
N GLY A 129 -11.65 9.60 -23.40
CA GLY A 129 -11.12 10.60 -24.33
C GLY A 129 -9.80 11.25 -23.89
N LEU A 130 -9.22 10.81 -22.78
CA LEU A 130 -7.96 11.33 -22.25
C LEU A 130 -6.83 10.32 -22.47
N THR A 131 -5.65 10.85 -22.72
CA THR A 131 -4.39 10.10 -22.79
C THR A 131 -3.47 10.58 -21.67
N LEU A 132 -3.02 9.66 -20.82
CA LEU A 132 -2.10 9.93 -19.74
C LEU A 132 -0.76 9.26 -20.04
N GLY A 133 0.27 10.06 -20.20
CA GLY A 133 1.65 9.55 -20.20
C GLY A 133 2.10 9.29 -18.78
N VAL A 134 2.49 8.05 -18.46
CA VAL A 134 2.94 7.65 -17.11
C VAL A 134 4.41 7.32 -17.16
N SER A 135 5.17 7.85 -16.21
CA SER A 135 6.55 7.45 -15.97
C SER A 135 6.74 7.01 -14.51
N VAL A 136 7.38 5.87 -14.32
CA VAL A 136 7.67 5.28 -13.01
C VAL A 136 9.18 5.23 -12.82
N LYS A 137 9.65 5.63 -11.64
CA LYS A 137 11.05 5.57 -11.24
C LYS A 137 11.17 4.96 -9.86
N PRO A 138 12.18 4.13 -9.59
CA PRO A 138 12.45 3.67 -8.24
C PRO A 138 12.71 4.87 -7.32
N TYR A 139 12.27 4.74 -6.07
CA TYR A 139 12.52 5.70 -5.01
C TYR A 139 13.23 4.99 -3.86
N SER A 140 14.25 5.62 -3.28
CA SER A 140 14.99 5.03 -2.16
C SER A 140 14.18 5.15 -0.87
N VAL A 141 13.88 4.00 -0.27
CA VAL A 141 13.23 3.94 1.04
C VAL A 141 14.28 4.24 2.12
N PRO A 142 13.94 5.00 3.17
CA PRO A 142 14.84 5.21 4.30
C PRO A 142 15.20 3.88 4.99
N ASP A 143 16.43 3.78 5.51
CA ASP A 143 16.99 2.58 6.16
C ASP A 143 16.18 2.05 7.35
N LYS A 144 15.27 2.85 7.90
CA LYS A 144 14.42 2.49 9.06
C LYS A 144 13.28 1.50 8.74
N THR A 145 13.07 1.17 7.48
CA THR A 145 11.97 0.27 7.05
C THR A 145 12.51 -0.84 6.14
N PRO A 146 13.24 -1.82 6.72
CA PRO A 146 13.85 -2.89 5.93
C PRO A 146 12.77 -3.67 5.16
N GLY A 147 13.10 -4.01 3.92
CA GLY A 147 12.20 -4.76 3.03
C GLY A 147 11.10 -3.94 2.37
N ALA A 148 10.93 -2.65 2.69
CA ALA A 148 9.97 -1.80 2.01
C ALA A 148 10.36 -1.56 0.53
N ARG A 149 9.36 -1.23 -0.29
CA ARG A 149 9.51 -0.86 -1.70
C ARG A 149 8.92 0.51 -1.94
N ALA A 150 9.53 1.28 -2.83
CA ALA A 150 9.00 2.58 -3.17
C ALA A 150 9.29 2.98 -4.62
N TYR A 151 8.38 3.79 -5.15
CA TYR A 151 8.58 4.40 -6.46
C TYR A 151 7.92 5.78 -6.51
N GLN A 152 8.35 6.56 -7.49
CA GLN A 152 7.69 7.79 -7.89
C GLN A 152 6.99 7.57 -9.23
N GLU A 153 5.74 8.01 -9.30
CA GLU A 153 4.95 8.04 -10.53
C GLU A 153 4.72 9.48 -10.94
N ARG A 154 4.97 9.79 -12.20
CA ARG A 154 4.61 11.07 -12.80
C ARG A 154 3.61 10.81 -13.91
N ILE A 155 2.47 11.47 -13.83
CA ILE A 155 1.40 11.38 -14.81
C ILE A 155 1.31 12.71 -15.52
N ALA A 156 1.53 12.71 -16.84
CA ALA A 156 1.30 13.87 -17.71
C ALA A 156 -0.05 13.70 -18.41
N LEU A 157 -0.96 14.61 -18.13
CA LEU A 157 -2.23 14.70 -18.83
C LEU A 157 -2.01 15.42 -20.15
N SER A 158 -2.45 14.82 -21.24
CA SER A 158 -2.48 15.46 -22.56
C SER A 158 -3.83 15.26 -23.22
N HIS A 159 -4.29 16.26 -23.95
CA HIS A 159 -5.44 16.14 -24.82
C HIS A 159 -5.08 16.54 -26.26
N ASN A 160 -5.81 16.01 -27.22
CA ASN A 160 -5.69 16.39 -28.61
C ASN A 160 -6.52 17.64 -28.86
N SER A 161 -5.88 18.72 -29.28
CA SER A 161 -6.53 19.94 -29.75
C SER A 161 -6.49 20.01 -31.28
N ALA A 162 -7.23 20.95 -31.85
CA ALA A 162 -7.17 21.23 -33.31
C ALA A 162 -5.77 21.65 -33.80
N HIS A 163 -4.90 22.06 -32.89
CA HIS A 163 -3.52 22.53 -33.18
C HIS A 163 -2.44 21.56 -32.72
N GLY A 164 -2.81 20.31 -32.33
CA GLY A 164 -1.88 19.27 -31.87
C GLY A 164 -2.14 18.83 -30.41
N THR A 165 -1.21 18.05 -29.87
CA THR A 165 -1.30 17.57 -28.48
C THR A 165 -0.82 18.64 -27.52
N VAL A 166 -1.67 19.01 -26.56
CA VAL A 166 -1.35 19.97 -25.50
C VAL A 166 -1.20 19.21 -24.18
N GLN A 167 -0.12 19.45 -23.46
CA GLN A 167 0.06 18.94 -22.11
C GLN A 167 -0.56 19.93 -21.10
N ASP A 168 -1.64 19.53 -20.44
CA ASP A 168 -2.42 20.42 -19.56
C ASP A 168 -1.89 20.47 -18.14
N SER A 169 -1.51 19.31 -17.60
CA SER A 169 -1.09 19.21 -16.20
C SER A 169 -0.18 18.02 -15.96
N THR A 170 0.54 18.08 -14.86
CA THR A 170 1.34 16.97 -14.37
C THR A 170 0.96 16.70 -12.91
N VAL A 171 0.76 15.43 -12.59
CA VAL A 171 0.60 14.95 -11.21
C VAL A 171 1.78 14.05 -10.91
N SER A 172 2.40 14.27 -9.75
CA SER A 172 3.47 13.41 -9.25
C SER A 172 3.02 12.73 -7.96
N SER A 173 3.28 11.44 -7.84
CA SER A 173 2.97 10.68 -6.65
C SER A 173 4.20 9.89 -6.19
N THR A 174 4.41 9.81 -4.89
CA THR A 174 5.43 8.93 -4.29
C THR A 174 4.69 7.86 -3.50
N TYR A 175 5.00 6.61 -3.74
CA TYR A 175 4.40 5.43 -3.14
C TYR A 175 5.42 4.70 -2.30
N LEU A 176 5.06 4.34 -1.07
CA LEU A 176 5.82 3.42 -0.21
C LEU A 176 4.96 2.22 0.14
N TYR A 177 5.56 1.04 0.09
CA TYR A 177 4.91 -0.23 0.38
C TYR A 177 5.72 -1.01 1.40
N GLY A 178 5.03 -1.59 2.39
CA GLY A 178 5.62 -2.50 3.36
C GLY A 178 4.71 -3.68 3.65
N ASN A 179 5.31 -4.78 4.09
CA ASN A 179 4.59 -5.92 4.63
C ASN A 179 5.11 -6.16 6.04
N VAL A 180 4.25 -6.00 7.04
CA VAL A 180 4.59 -6.12 8.46
C VAL A 180 3.64 -7.14 9.07
N HIS A 181 4.15 -8.31 9.40
CA HIS A 181 3.35 -9.41 9.98
C HIS A 181 2.08 -9.74 9.19
N GLY A 182 2.16 -9.71 7.85
CA GLY A 182 1.01 -9.99 6.99
C GLY A 182 0.05 -8.80 6.80
N VAL A 183 0.32 -7.66 7.42
CA VAL A 183 -0.39 -6.39 7.16
C VAL A 183 0.38 -5.59 6.14
N GLY A 184 -0.26 -5.28 5.03
CA GLY A 184 0.26 -4.38 3.99
C GLY A 184 0.07 -2.94 4.42
N VAL A 185 1.14 -2.16 4.33
CA VAL A 185 1.17 -0.71 4.58
C VAL A 185 1.46 -0.01 3.26
N ILE A 186 0.60 0.92 2.88
CA ILE A 186 0.79 1.74 1.68
C ILE A 186 0.67 3.20 2.09
N ALA A 187 1.68 4.00 1.79
CA ALA A 187 1.62 5.45 1.97
C ALA A 187 1.82 6.13 0.62
N ILE A 188 0.94 7.06 0.29
CA ILE A 188 0.90 7.74 -1.01
C ILE A 188 0.90 9.25 -0.77
N LEU A 189 1.95 9.91 -1.20
CA LEU A 189 2.01 11.37 -1.29
C LEU A 189 1.72 11.79 -2.73
N ARG A 190 0.72 12.64 -2.93
CA ARG A 190 0.36 13.15 -4.25
C ARG A 190 0.56 14.67 -4.32
N SER A 191 1.29 15.13 -5.32
CA SER A 191 1.49 16.53 -5.63
C SER A 191 0.87 16.88 -6.98
N ARG A 192 0.14 18.01 -7.05
CA ARG A 192 -0.53 18.48 -8.28
C ARG A 192 0.33 19.36 -9.17
N LYS A 193 1.49 19.82 -8.72
CA LYS A 193 2.25 20.86 -9.44
C LYS A 193 3.64 20.41 -9.86
N ALA A 194 4.37 19.72 -8.98
CA ALA A 194 5.77 19.40 -9.19
C ALA A 194 6.11 18.11 -8.46
N LEU A 195 7.35 17.69 -8.56
CA LEU A 195 7.88 16.66 -7.67
C LEU A 195 7.75 17.14 -6.23
N PRO A 196 7.42 16.24 -5.29
CA PRO A 196 7.38 16.58 -3.87
C PRO A 196 8.70 17.19 -3.40
N THR A 197 8.62 18.18 -2.53
CA THR A 197 9.81 18.79 -1.91
C THR A 197 10.50 17.79 -0.97
N ALA A 198 11.74 18.07 -0.61
CA ALA A 198 12.47 17.25 0.37
C ALA A 198 11.72 17.16 1.72
N GLN A 199 11.09 18.26 2.17
CA GLN A 199 10.29 18.28 3.39
C GLN A 199 9.04 17.40 3.28
N GLN A 200 8.30 17.48 2.17
CA GLN A 200 7.12 16.65 1.93
C GLN A 200 7.48 15.17 1.88
N THR A 201 8.59 14.86 1.25
CA THR A 201 9.11 13.50 1.18
C THR A 201 9.57 12.98 2.55
N ALA A 202 10.22 13.83 3.36
CA ALA A 202 10.60 13.49 4.73
C ALA A 202 9.36 13.21 5.60
N SER A 203 8.28 13.98 5.44
CA SER A 203 7.02 13.74 6.13
C SER A 203 6.40 12.40 5.74
N LEU A 204 6.34 12.07 4.45
CA LEU A 204 5.86 10.77 3.97
C LEU A 204 6.64 9.62 4.59
N ASN A 205 7.97 9.71 4.60
CA ASN A 205 8.85 8.71 5.15
C ASN A 205 8.64 8.53 6.67
N ALA A 206 8.47 9.62 7.41
CA ALA A 206 8.22 9.59 8.85
C ALA A 206 6.88 8.94 9.18
N ILE A 207 5.81 9.28 8.44
CA ILE A 207 4.48 8.68 8.60
C ILE A 207 4.54 7.17 8.31
N PHE A 208 5.15 6.78 7.20
CA PHE A 208 5.28 5.37 6.83
C PHE A 208 6.07 4.58 7.89
N ALA A 209 7.21 5.09 8.34
CA ALA A 209 8.02 4.45 9.38
C ALA A 209 7.27 4.32 10.71
N GLY A 210 6.54 5.37 11.13
CA GLY A 210 5.71 5.35 12.34
C GLY A 210 4.59 4.31 12.26
N GLN A 211 3.97 4.17 11.10
CA GLN A 211 2.94 3.16 10.86
C GLN A 211 3.51 1.73 10.94
N VAL A 212 4.65 1.49 10.29
CA VAL A 212 5.36 0.21 10.35
C VAL A 212 5.75 -0.15 11.78
N GLU A 213 6.29 0.81 12.52
CA GLU A 213 6.68 0.63 13.92
C GLU A 213 5.47 0.32 14.82
N LYS A 214 4.34 1.02 14.62
CA LYS A 214 3.11 0.76 15.38
C LYS A 214 2.64 -0.68 15.20
N ILE A 215 2.57 -1.17 13.96
CA ILE A 215 2.19 -2.55 13.70
C ILE A 215 3.19 -3.51 14.37
N SER A 216 4.49 -3.29 14.16
CA SER A 216 5.54 -4.14 14.76
C SER A 216 5.43 -4.23 16.28
N ARG A 217 5.17 -3.12 16.98
CA ARG A 217 4.97 -3.09 18.43
C ARG A 217 3.71 -3.82 18.89
N THR A 218 2.68 -3.85 18.07
CA THR A 218 1.43 -4.56 18.38
C THR A 218 1.61 -6.07 18.30
N TYR A 219 2.53 -6.53 17.45
CA TYR A 219 2.84 -7.97 17.25
C TYR A 219 3.99 -8.49 18.15
N GLY A 220 4.79 -7.63 18.75
CA GLY A 220 5.89 -7.98 19.67
C GLY A 220 5.47 -7.93 21.10
#